data_ffb957f9458741fbbb37211d30cbfcda
#
_entry.id   ffb957f9458741fbbb37211d30cbfcda
#
_cell.length_a   1.000
_cell.length_b   1.000
_cell.length_c   1.000
_cell.angle_alpha   90.00
_cell.angle_beta   90.00
_cell.angle_gamma   90.00
#
_symmetry.space_group_name_H-M   'P 1'
#
loop_
_entity.id
_entity.type
_entity.pdbx_description
1 polymer ?
#
loop_
_entity_poly.entity_id
_entity_poly.type
_entity_poly.pdbx_seq_one_letter_code
_entity_poly.pdbx_strand_id
1 'polypeptide(L)'
;MLKTGFLFRHIGVAIAYLGQCMQADQAKQRAITRLCIQCGLLLLQHGAESALVEELPTRLGLALGVDSVESAISANAIVLTTIQNGQCLTSTRKNSDRGINMHVVTQVQHIVIMAEHHLLDARDVEKRLSQIKPLRYPRWLVTLAVGLSCACFCKLNNGGWDGAVVTFCASSVAMYVRLTLAQRHLHPQINFCLTAFVATTVSGLLLTLPAFAQTPTVAMAASVLLLVPGFPLINAVADMFKGHINTGLARWAIASLLTLATCIGVVMAMTLWGLRGWV
;
A
#
# COMPACT_ATOMS: atom_id res chain seq x y z
N MET A 1 -35.24 -33.22 -53.42
CA MET A 1 -35.34 -31.98 -52.57
C MET A 1 -35.33 -32.20 -51.05
N LEU A 2 -35.32 -33.41 -50.51
CA LEU A 2 -35.36 -33.65 -49.02
C LEU A 2 -34.03 -33.77 -48.34
N LYS A 3 -32.89 -33.90 -49.04
CA LYS A 3 -31.54 -34.02 -48.38
C LYS A 3 -30.89 -32.72 -48.02
N THR A 4 -31.24 -31.59 -48.64
CA THR A 4 -30.64 -30.25 -48.37
C THR A 4 -31.17 -29.63 -47.07
N GLY A 5 -32.43 -29.84 -46.70
CA GLY A 5 -33.00 -29.29 -45.46
C GLY A 5 -32.43 -29.92 -44.16
N PHE A 6 -32.03 -31.20 -44.24
CA PHE A 6 -31.43 -31.90 -43.10
C PHE A 6 -30.00 -31.40 -42.81
N LEU A 7 -29.22 -31.12 -43.85
CA LEU A 7 -27.86 -30.61 -43.76
C LEU A 7 -27.82 -29.18 -43.16
N PHE A 8 -28.73 -28.29 -43.60
CA PHE A 8 -28.84 -26.93 -43.07
C PHE A 8 -29.25 -26.88 -41.61
N ARG A 9 -30.09 -27.81 -41.16
CA ARG A 9 -30.52 -27.90 -39.75
C ARG A 9 -29.37 -28.34 -38.83
N HIS A 10 -28.53 -29.30 -39.29
CA HIS A 10 -27.35 -29.73 -38.53
C HIS A 10 -26.25 -28.65 -38.46
N ILE A 11 -26.03 -27.89 -39.55
CA ILE A 11 -25.09 -26.78 -39.58
C ILE A 11 -25.58 -25.65 -38.65
N GLY A 12 -26.86 -25.30 -38.64
CA GLY A 12 -27.42 -24.29 -37.75
C GLY A 12 -27.29 -24.65 -36.27
N VAL A 13 -27.51 -25.92 -35.91
CA VAL A 13 -27.33 -26.44 -34.56
C VAL A 13 -25.83 -26.41 -34.15
N ALA A 14 -24.92 -26.80 -35.04
CA ALA A 14 -23.48 -26.76 -34.78
C ALA A 14 -22.96 -25.33 -34.56
N ILE A 15 -23.44 -24.37 -35.37
CA ILE A 15 -23.09 -22.94 -35.22
C ILE A 15 -23.63 -22.38 -33.87
N ALA A 16 -24.86 -22.75 -33.48
CA ALA A 16 -25.43 -22.35 -32.21
C ALA A 16 -24.66 -22.94 -31.01
N TYR A 17 -24.25 -24.21 -31.09
CA TYR A 17 -23.41 -24.85 -30.07
C TYR A 17 -22.03 -24.20 -29.97
N LEU A 18 -21.37 -23.91 -31.10
CA LEU A 18 -20.09 -23.18 -31.12
C LEU A 18 -20.22 -21.77 -30.51
N GLY A 19 -21.31 -21.06 -30.83
CA GLY A 19 -21.60 -19.75 -30.27
C GLY A 19 -21.79 -19.80 -28.74
N GLN A 20 -22.51 -20.81 -28.24
CA GLN A 20 -22.69 -21.00 -26.79
C GLN A 20 -21.39 -21.39 -26.08
N CYS A 21 -20.57 -22.25 -26.66
CA CYS A 21 -19.26 -22.59 -26.12
C CYS A 21 -18.31 -21.35 -26.05
N MET A 22 -18.27 -20.54 -27.10
CA MET A 22 -17.50 -19.30 -27.14
C MET A 22 -17.97 -18.30 -26.10
N GLN A 23 -19.29 -18.15 -25.92
CA GLN A 23 -19.82 -17.24 -24.88
C GLN A 23 -19.51 -17.73 -23.46
N ALA A 24 -19.57 -19.03 -23.20
CA ALA A 24 -19.21 -19.62 -21.92
C ALA A 24 -17.71 -19.43 -21.60
N ASP A 25 -16.84 -19.60 -22.58
CA ASP A 25 -15.40 -19.44 -22.46
C ASP A 25 -15.02 -17.96 -22.18
N GLN A 26 -15.65 -17.02 -22.89
CA GLN A 26 -15.51 -15.59 -22.64
C GLN A 26 -16.02 -15.17 -21.25
N ALA A 27 -17.12 -15.75 -20.78
CA ALA A 27 -17.64 -15.47 -19.46
C ALA A 27 -16.68 -15.97 -18.37
N LYS A 28 -16.08 -17.14 -18.56
CA LYS A 28 -15.05 -17.69 -17.68
C LYS A 28 -13.81 -16.80 -17.66
N GLN A 29 -13.29 -16.42 -18.84
CA GLN A 29 -12.14 -15.52 -18.95
C GLN A 29 -12.40 -14.17 -18.26
N ARG A 30 -13.59 -13.58 -18.43
CA ARG A 30 -13.99 -12.34 -17.74
C ARG A 30 -13.97 -12.48 -16.22
N ALA A 31 -14.44 -13.60 -15.69
CA ALA A 31 -14.42 -13.88 -14.26
C ALA A 31 -12.97 -13.97 -13.74
N ILE A 32 -12.10 -14.71 -14.44
CA ILE A 32 -10.68 -14.84 -14.08
C ILE A 32 -9.97 -13.48 -14.15
N THR A 33 -10.18 -12.70 -15.23
CA THR A 33 -9.60 -11.36 -15.36
C THR A 33 -9.99 -10.45 -14.19
N ARG A 34 -11.26 -10.54 -13.74
CA ARG A 34 -11.75 -9.78 -12.59
C ARG A 34 -11.04 -10.18 -11.30
N LEU A 35 -10.78 -11.47 -11.09
CA LEU A 35 -10.05 -11.96 -9.92
C LEU A 35 -8.59 -11.54 -9.94
N CYS A 36 -7.93 -11.68 -11.09
CA CYS A 36 -6.53 -11.26 -11.25
C CYS A 36 -6.35 -9.77 -10.98
N ILE A 37 -7.20 -8.91 -11.56
CA ILE A 37 -7.09 -7.47 -11.33
C ILE A 37 -7.46 -7.07 -9.89
N GLN A 38 -8.39 -7.78 -9.25
CA GLN A 38 -8.71 -7.57 -7.83
C GLN A 38 -7.54 -7.97 -6.93
N CYS A 39 -6.87 -9.09 -7.22
CA CYS A 39 -5.66 -9.54 -6.56
C CYS A 39 -4.57 -8.46 -6.64
N GLY A 40 -4.21 -8.01 -7.85
CA GLY A 40 -3.21 -6.97 -8.06
C GLY A 40 -3.58 -5.64 -7.40
N LEU A 41 -4.85 -5.25 -7.45
CA LEU A 41 -5.34 -4.02 -6.82
C LEU A 41 -5.22 -4.07 -5.29
N LEU A 42 -5.57 -5.19 -4.65
CA LEU A 42 -5.41 -5.37 -3.21
C LEU A 42 -3.95 -5.24 -2.78
N LEU A 43 -3.04 -5.85 -3.53
CA LEU A 43 -1.61 -5.76 -3.27
C LEU A 43 -1.10 -4.32 -3.39
N LEU A 44 -1.45 -3.65 -4.50
CA LEU A 44 -1.02 -2.27 -4.77
C LEU A 44 -1.56 -1.29 -3.72
N GLN A 45 -2.83 -1.44 -3.30
CA GLN A 45 -3.49 -0.59 -2.30
C GLN A 45 -2.88 -0.72 -0.91
N HIS A 46 -2.27 -1.86 -0.59
CA HIS A 46 -1.71 -2.14 0.74
C HIS A 46 -0.18 -2.12 0.78
N GLY A 47 0.45 -1.53 -0.23
CA GLY A 47 1.87 -1.21 -0.22
C GLY A 47 2.80 -2.35 -0.62
N ALA A 48 2.31 -3.35 -1.36
CA ALA A 48 3.19 -4.37 -1.94
C ALA A 48 4.15 -3.75 -2.99
N GLU A 49 5.32 -4.36 -3.16
CA GLU A 49 6.25 -4.03 -4.23
C GLU A 49 5.62 -4.32 -5.60
N SER A 50 6.00 -3.55 -6.63
CA SER A 50 5.44 -3.72 -7.98
C SER A 50 5.70 -5.11 -8.56
N ALA A 51 6.84 -5.73 -8.26
CA ALA A 51 7.14 -7.09 -8.67
C ALA A 51 6.11 -8.11 -8.18
N LEU A 52 5.69 -8.01 -6.90
CA LEU A 52 4.63 -8.89 -6.36
C LEU A 52 3.26 -8.58 -6.98
N VAL A 53 2.99 -7.32 -7.29
CA VAL A 53 1.73 -6.89 -7.94
C VAL A 53 1.63 -7.43 -9.36
N GLU A 54 2.75 -7.67 -10.04
CA GLU A 54 2.82 -8.30 -11.36
C GLU A 54 2.78 -9.83 -11.28
N GLU A 55 3.60 -10.40 -10.40
CA GLU A 55 3.78 -11.85 -10.29
C GLU A 55 2.51 -12.58 -9.81
N LEU A 56 1.90 -12.13 -8.71
CA LEU A 56 0.81 -12.88 -8.08
C LEU A 56 -0.47 -12.96 -8.92
N PRO A 57 -0.94 -11.87 -9.60
CA PRO A 57 -2.06 -11.98 -10.53
C PRO A 57 -1.78 -12.90 -11.72
N THR A 58 -0.52 -12.91 -12.20
CA THR A 58 -0.09 -13.79 -13.29
C THR A 58 -0.17 -15.25 -12.86
N ARG A 59 0.40 -15.59 -11.72
CA ARG A 59 0.32 -16.94 -11.14
C ARG A 59 -1.12 -17.36 -10.90
N LEU A 60 -1.97 -16.48 -10.36
CA LEU A 60 -3.38 -16.75 -10.13
C LEU A 60 -4.12 -17.04 -11.44
N GLY A 61 -3.90 -16.24 -12.48
CA GLY A 61 -4.55 -16.42 -13.77
C GLY A 61 -4.18 -17.74 -14.42
N LEU A 62 -2.89 -18.10 -14.44
CA LEU A 62 -2.41 -19.38 -14.94
C LEU A 62 -3.02 -20.56 -14.17
N ALA A 63 -3.06 -20.48 -12.84
CA ALA A 63 -3.68 -21.50 -11.99
C ALA A 63 -5.18 -21.70 -12.26
N LEU A 64 -5.89 -20.63 -12.64
CA LEU A 64 -7.32 -20.66 -12.98
C LEU A 64 -7.60 -21.02 -14.46
N GLY A 65 -6.56 -21.16 -15.29
CA GLY A 65 -6.63 -21.72 -16.63
C GLY A 65 -6.73 -20.70 -17.76
N VAL A 66 -6.13 -19.52 -17.64
CA VAL A 66 -5.83 -18.64 -18.79
C VAL A 66 -4.41 -18.90 -19.30
N ASP A 67 -4.17 -18.63 -20.59
CA ASP A 67 -2.90 -18.94 -21.25
C ASP A 67 -1.78 -18.00 -20.80
N SER A 68 -2.07 -16.70 -20.65
CA SER A 68 -1.15 -15.71 -20.10
C SER A 68 -1.87 -14.53 -19.45
N VAL A 69 -1.14 -13.84 -18.59
CA VAL A 69 -1.59 -12.60 -17.94
C VAL A 69 -0.47 -11.57 -18.04
N GLU A 70 -0.81 -10.42 -18.59
CA GLU A 70 0.10 -9.29 -18.72
C GLU A 70 -0.43 -8.13 -17.88
N SER A 71 0.44 -7.48 -17.11
CA SER A 71 0.06 -6.35 -16.27
C SER A 71 0.96 -5.14 -16.49
N ALA A 72 0.34 -3.95 -16.56
CA ALA A 72 1.03 -2.68 -16.53
C ALA A 72 0.62 -1.93 -15.26
N ILE A 73 1.61 -1.59 -14.44
CA ILE A 73 1.39 -1.01 -13.11
C ILE A 73 1.83 0.45 -13.15
N SER A 74 0.98 1.32 -12.61
CA SER A 74 1.32 2.70 -12.30
C SER A 74 0.92 3.04 -10.86
N ALA A 75 1.39 4.16 -10.33
CA ALA A 75 1.04 4.59 -8.97
C ALA A 75 -0.48 4.74 -8.78
N ASN A 76 -1.21 5.14 -9.83
CA ASN A 76 -2.63 5.50 -9.76
C ASN A 76 -3.58 4.47 -10.39
N ALA A 77 -3.06 3.48 -11.11
CA ALA A 77 -3.89 2.49 -11.80
C ALA A 77 -3.12 1.19 -12.04
N ILE A 78 -3.88 0.12 -12.22
CA ILE A 78 -3.39 -1.14 -12.74
C ILE A 78 -4.20 -1.48 -14.00
N VAL A 79 -3.50 -1.85 -15.06
CA VAL A 79 -4.05 -2.40 -16.30
C VAL A 79 -3.64 -3.86 -16.36
N LEU A 80 -4.58 -4.77 -16.59
CA LEU A 80 -4.31 -6.18 -16.64
C LEU A 80 -5.03 -6.77 -17.85
N THR A 81 -4.30 -7.53 -18.67
CA THR A 81 -4.78 -8.22 -19.84
C THR A 81 -4.62 -9.72 -19.64
N THR A 82 -5.67 -10.48 -19.82
CA THR A 82 -5.62 -11.94 -19.88
C THR A 82 -5.76 -12.39 -21.32
N ILE A 83 -4.98 -13.38 -21.70
CA ILE A 83 -5.04 -14.00 -23.04
C ILE A 83 -5.51 -15.43 -22.85
N GLN A 84 -6.52 -15.82 -23.64
CA GLN A 84 -7.03 -17.19 -23.68
C GLN A 84 -7.50 -17.51 -25.09
N ASN A 85 -7.02 -18.63 -25.65
CA ASN A 85 -7.35 -19.06 -27.02
C ASN A 85 -7.17 -17.94 -28.08
N GLY A 86 -6.11 -17.10 -27.93
CA GLY A 86 -5.84 -15.96 -28.79
C GLY A 86 -6.75 -14.75 -28.59
N GLN A 87 -7.69 -14.79 -27.66
CA GLN A 87 -8.54 -13.64 -27.30
C GLN A 87 -7.94 -12.86 -26.13
N CYS A 88 -7.79 -11.55 -26.34
CA CYS A 88 -7.28 -10.64 -25.32
C CYS A 88 -8.44 -9.94 -24.60
N LEU A 89 -8.42 -9.97 -23.26
CA LEU A 89 -9.38 -9.24 -22.43
C LEU A 89 -8.63 -8.34 -21.46
N THR A 90 -8.76 -7.03 -21.64
CA THR A 90 -8.11 -6.02 -20.81
C THR A 90 -9.09 -5.42 -19.82
N SER A 91 -8.65 -5.25 -18.60
CA SER A 91 -9.37 -4.55 -17.54
C SER A 91 -8.47 -3.51 -16.87
N THR A 92 -9.04 -2.37 -16.53
CA THR A 92 -8.32 -1.28 -15.85
C THR A 92 -9.01 -0.94 -14.54
N ARG A 93 -8.23 -0.74 -13.47
CA ARG A 93 -8.74 -0.29 -12.16
C ARG A 93 -7.90 0.86 -11.64
N LYS A 94 -8.59 1.88 -11.12
CA LYS A 94 -7.95 2.99 -10.41
C LYS A 94 -7.45 2.51 -9.05
N ASN A 95 -6.22 2.87 -8.73
CA ASN A 95 -5.65 2.66 -7.40
C ASN A 95 -6.10 3.79 -6.45
N SER A 96 -6.48 3.42 -5.24
CA SER A 96 -6.64 4.35 -4.11
C SER A 96 -5.82 3.80 -2.96
N ASP A 97 -4.80 4.52 -2.53
CA ASP A 97 -3.96 4.12 -1.39
C ASP A 97 -4.82 3.96 -0.14
N ARG A 98 -4.74 2.81 0.48
CA ARG A 98 -5.43 2.46 1.74
C ARG A 98 -4.48 2.37 2.93
N GLY A 99 -3.23 2.69 2.69
CA GLY A 99 -2.16 2.56 3.66
C GLY A 99 -1.56 1.16 3.72
N ILE A 100 -0.32 1.10 4.19
CA ILE A 100 0.48 -0.13 4.25
C ILE A 100 -0.16 -1.13 5.21
N ASN A 101 -0.44 -2.34 4.72
CA ASN A 101 -0.96 -3.45 5.53
C ASN A 101 -0.46 -4.80 5.00
N MET A 102 0.65 -5.26 5.57
CA MET A 102 1.28 -6.53 5.15
C MET A 102 0.41 -7.76 5.45
N HIS A 103 -0.52 -7.68 6.41
CA HIS A 103 -1.47 -8.77 6.64
C HIS A 103 -2.32 -9.03 5.40
N VAL A 104 -2.82 -7.99 4.74
CA VAL A 104 -3.58 -8.14 3.49
C VAL A 104 -2.70 -8.75 2.39
N VAL A 105 -1.47 -8.26 2.24
CA VAL A 105 -0.51 -8.80 1.25
C VAL A 105 -0.27 -10.29 1.47
N THR A 106 0.00 -10.70 2.72
CA THR A 106 0.21 -12.12 3.07
C THR A 106 -1.03 -12.97 2.82
N GLN A 107 -2.24 -12.47 3.14
CA GLN A 107 -3.48 -13.20 2.87
C GLN A 107 -3.72 -13.40 1.38
N VAL A 108 -3.44 -12.38 0.56
CA VAL A 108 -3.53 -12.50 -0.91
C VAL A 108 -2.53 -13.54 -1.44
N GLN A 109 -1.27 -13.50 -0.97
CA GLN A 109 -0.25 -14.49 -1.34
C GLN A 109 -0.71 -15.92 -1.00
N HIS A 110 -1.25 -16.11 0.21
CA HIS A 110 -1.73 -17.42 0.66
C HIS A 110 -2.87 -17.95 -0.20
N ILE A 111 -3.81 -17.08 -0.62
CA ILE A 111 -4.89 -17.46 -1.53
C ILE A 111 -4.34 -17.88 -2.89
N VAL A 112 -3.37 -17.14 -3.45
CA VAL A 112 -2.74 -17.48 -4.73
C VAL A 112 -2.04 -18.83 -4.65
N ILE A 113 -1.25 -19.08 -3.61
CA ILE A 113 -0.56 -20.36 -3.40
C ILE A 113 -1.56 -21.52 -3.32
N MET A 114 -2.68 -21.33 -2.59
CA MET A 114 -3.72 -22.38 -2.52
C MET A 114 -4.40 -22.62 -3.87
N ALA A 115 -4.60 -21.58 -4.69
CA ALA A 115 -5.14 -21.73 -6.03
C ALA A 115 -4.19 -22.49 -6.96
N GLU A 116 -2.86 -22.24 -6.87
CA GLU A 116 -1.84 -22.97 -7.62
C GLU A 116 -1.79 -24.47 -7.30
N HIS A 117 -2.02 -24.81 -6.04
CA HIS A 117 -2.13 -26.20 -5.62
C HIS A 117 -3.52 -26.83 -5.91
N HIS A 118 -4.36 -26.14 -6.69
CA HIS A 118 -5.73 -26.58 -7.03
C HIS A 118 -6.62 -26.85 -5.81
N LEU A 119 -6.33 -26.22 -4.66
CA LEU A 119 -7.14 -26.32 -3.45
C LEU A 119 -8.31 -25.36 -3.43
N LEU A 120 -8.31 -24.37 -4.34
CA LEU A 120 -9.36 -23.36 -4.46
C LEU A 120 -9.79 -23.20 -5.92
N ASP A 121 -11.09 -23.24 -6.14
CA ASP A 121 -11.71 -22.87 -7.41
C ASP A 121 -11.90 -21.34 -7.52
N ALA A 122 -12.21 -20.85 -8.72
CA ALA A 122 -12.41 -19.43 -8.98
C ALA A 122 -13.45 -18.79 -8.04
N ARG A 123 -14.52 -19.52 -7.69
CA ARG A 123 -15.55 -19.05 -6.74
C ARG A 123 -15.03 -18.93 -5.31
N ASP A 124 -14.19 -19.86 -4.87
CA ASP A 124 -13.58 -19.82 -3.54
C ASP A 124 -12.55 -18.71 -3.43
N VAL A 125 -11.76 -18.49 -4.50
CA VAL A 125 -10.84 -17.36 -4.61
C VAL A 125 -11.60 -16.04 -4.49
N GLU A 126 -12.69 -15.84 -5.24
CA GLU A 126 -13.52 -14.64 -5.17
C GLU A 126 -14.05 -14.38 -3.75
N LYS A 127 -14.60 -15.42 -3.14
CA LYS A 127 -15.13 -15.37 -1.78
C LYS A 127 -14.04 -14.97 -0.77
N ARG A 128 -12.87 -15.61 -0.82
CA ARG A 128 -11.77 -15.33 0.10
C ARG A 128 -11.18 -13.95 -0.13
N LEU A 129 -10.93 -13.51 -1.37
CA LEU A 129 -10.45 -12.17 -1.68
C LEU A 129 -11.41 -11.07 -1.19
N SER A 130 -12.73 -11.30 -1.31
CA SER A 130 -13.74 -10.33 -0.83
C SER A 130 -13.85 -10.27 0.70
N GLN A 131 -13.46 -11.33 1.40
CA GLN A 131 -13.51 -11.41 2.87
C GLN A 131 -12.26 -10.87 3.56
N ILE A 132 -11.18 -10.54 2.83
CA ILE A 132 -9.97 -9.99 3.41
C ILE A 132 -10.29 -8.66 4.10
N LYS A 133 -10.07 -8.63 5.40
CA LYS A 133 -10.20 -7.41 6.21
C LYS A 133 -8.83 -6.96 6.67
N PRO A 134 -8.46 -5.68 6.46
CA PRO A 134 -7.19 -5.16 6.95
C PRO A 134 -7.17 -5.21 8.48
N LEU A 135 -6.19 -5.89 9.04
CA LEU A 135 -5.98 -5.93 10.48
C LEU A 135 -5.47 -4.56 10.94
N ARG A 136 -6.12 -3.96 11.91
CA ARG A 136 -5.72 -2.67 12.48
C ARG A 136 -5.58 -2.79 13.98
N TYR A 137 -4.43 -2.36 14.49
CA TYR A 137 -4.21 -2.27 15.92
C TYR A 137 -5.01 -1.11 16.56
N PRO A 138 -5.39 -1.21 17.85
CA PRO A 138 -6.04 -0.12 18.55
C PRO A 138 -5.11 1.10 18.63
N ARG A 139 -5.67 2.30 18.53
CA ARG A 139 -4.90 3.55 18.40
C ARG A 139 -3.96 3.79 19.56
N TRP A 140 -4.42 3.51 20.79
CA TRP A 140 -3.60 3.71 21.98
C TRP A 140 -2.33 2.86 21.93
N LEU A 141 -2.43 1.61 21.47
CA LEU A 141 -1.29 0.71 21.33
C LEU A 141 -0.29 1.24 20.29
N VAL A 142 -0.79 1.68 19.13
CA VAL A 142 0.05 2.27 18.08
C VAL A 142 0.74 3.53 18.60
N THR A 143 0.03 4.41 19.31
CA THR A 143 0.57 5.64 19.87
C THR A 143 1.69 5.35 20.87
N LEU A 144 1.48 4.42 21.80
CA LEU A 144 2.50 4.04 22.79
C LEU A 144 3.70 3.34 22.16
N ALA A 145 3.45 2.41 21.22
CA ALA A 145 4.53 1.68 20.54
C ALA A 145 5.43 2.61 19.72
N VAL A 146 4.85 3.59 19.01
CA VAL A 146 5.60 4.59 18.25
C VAL A 146 6.37 5.50 19.20
N GLY A 147 5.75 5.98 20.28
CA GLY A 147 6.44 6.79 21.29
C GLY A 147 7.65 6.07 21.87
N LEU A 148 7.47 4.80 22.26
CA LEU A 148 8.56 3.98 22.80
C LEU A 148 9.67 3.74 21.77
N SER A 149 9.31 3.48 20.51
CA SER A 149 10.27 3.30 19.41
C SER A 149 11.13 4.56 19.21
N CYS A 150 10.51 5.74 19.18
CA CYS A 150 11.25 7.00 19.06
C CYS A 150 12.16 7.27 20.28
N ALA A 151 11.70 6.95 21.48
CA ALA A 151 12.51 7.06 22.70
C ALA A 151 13.73 6.11 22.69
N CYS A 152 13.54 4.87 22.26
CA CYS A 152 14.64 3.92 22.06
C CYS A 152 15.64 4.43 21.01
N PHE A 153 15.15 5.02 19.92
CA PHE A 153 16.00 5.62 18.90
C PHE A 153 16.82 6.80 19.46
N CYS A 154 16.20 7.64 20.30
CA CYS A 154 16.92 8.70 21.02
C CYS A 154 18.07 8.11 21.85
N LYS A 155 17.84 7.02 22.58
CA LYS A 155 18.87 6.33 23.37
C LYS A 155 19.99 5.75 22.51
N LEU A 156 19.65 5.14 21.36
CA LEU A 156 20.64 4.60 20.42
C LEU A 156 21.57 5.68 19.85
N ASN A 157 21.09 6.92 19.76
CA ASN A 157 21.86 8.07 19.30
C ASN A 157 22.51 8.85 20.46
N ASN A 158 22.85 8.19 21.56
CA ASN A 158 23.49 8.76 22.75
C ASN A 158 22.67 9.86 23.47
N GLY A 159 21.33 9.87 23.28
CA GLY A 159 20.44 10.73 24.06
C GLY A 159 20.42 10.34 25.55
N GLY A 160 20.28 11.31 26.44
CA GLY A 160 20.07 11.08 27.88
C GLY A 160 18.72 10.39 28.15
N TRP A 161 18.50 9.93 29.37
CA TRP A 161 17.20 9.42 29.81
C TRP A 161 16.13 10.51 29.82
N ASP A 162 16.53 11.74 30.15
CA ASP A 162 15.72 12.95 30.02
C ASP A 162 15.23 13.17 28.57
N GLY A 163 16.15 13.13 27.60
CA GLY A 163 15.83 13.22 26.19
C GLY A 163 14.91 12.10 25.70
N ALA A 164 15.09 10.87 26.19
CA ALA A 164 14.23 9.74 25.86
C ALA A 164 12.79 9.94 26.36
N VAL A 165 12.60 10.47 27.57
CA VAL A 165 11.28 10.80 28.12
C VAL A 165 10.60 11.91 27.31
N VAL A 166 11.32 12.97 26.98
CA VAL A 166 10.81 14.06 26.13
C VAL A 166 10.38 13.52 24.76
N THR A 167 11.24 12.71 24.13
CA THR A 167 10.95 12.07 22.84
C THR A 167 9.71 11.20 22.92
N PHE A 168 9.57 10.39 23.96
CA PHE A 168 8.39 9.55 24.18
C PHE A 168 7.10 10.37 24.23
N CYS A 169 7.09 11.43 25.07
CA CYS A 169 5.92 12.29 25.23
C CYS A 169 5.57 13.01 23.90
N ALA A 170 6.57 13.62 23.26
CA ALA A 170 6.37 14.40 22.04
C ALA A 170 5.89 13.53 20.88
N SER A 171 6.52 12.38 20.64
CA SER A 171 6.12 11.48 19.56
C SER A 171 4.78 10.77 19.82
N SER A 172 4.45 10.48 21.09
CA SER A 172 3.12 9.93 21.44
C SER A 172 2.01 10.94 21.17
N VAL A 173 2.16 12.20 21.59
CA VAL A 173 1.19 13.27 21.30
C VAL A 173 1.07 13.49 19.81
N ALA A 174 2.19 13.56 19.09
CA ALA A 174 2.21 13.74 17.64
C ALA A 174 1.52 12.58 16.91
N MET A 175 1.77 11.33 17.33
CA MET A 175 1.12 10.16 16.72
C MET A 175 -0.38 10.15 16.98
N TYR A 176 -0.84 10.52 18.15
CA TYR A 176 -2.27 10.67 18.44
C TYR A 176 -2.92 11.72 17.54
N VAL A 177 -2.29 12.88 17.36
CA VAL A 177 -2.74 13.95 16.46
C VAL A 177 -2.79 13.42 15.00
N ARG A 178 -1.72 12.76 14.55
CA ARG A 178 -1.65 12.17 13.21
C ARG A 178 -2.82 11.22 12.91
N LEU A 179 -3.11 10.30 13.84
CA LEU A 179 -4.22 9.36 13.71
C LEU A 179 -5.58 10.06 13.69
N THR A 180 -5.73 11.11 14.48
CA THR A 180 -6.97 11.91 14.53
C THR A 180 -7.18 12.72 13.24
N LEU A 181 -6.12 13.35 12.71
CA LEU A 181 -6.17 14.08 11.43
C LEU A 181 -6.43 13.15 10.25
N ALA A 182 -5.83 11.95 10.25
CA ALA A 182 -6.07 10.95 9.22
C ALA A 182 -7.55 10.52 9.13
N GLN A 183 -8.28 10.50 10.26
CA GLN A 183 -9.72 10.21 10.26
C GLN A 183 -10.59 11.32 9.69
N ARG A 184 -10.10 12.56 9.73
CA ARG A 184 -10.78 13.70 9.12
C ARG A 184 -10.54 13.81 7.62
N HIS A 185 -9.92 12.76 6.99
CA HIS A 185 -9.61 12.70 5.57
C HIS A 185 -8.82 13.91 5.05
N LEU A 186 -8.00 14.52 5.91
CA LEU A 186 -7.09 15.59 5.50
C LEU A 186 -6.03 15.06 4.55
N HIS A 187 -5.60 15.92 3.63
CA HIS A 187 -4.55 15.57 2.68
C HIS A 187 -3.28 15.10 3.40
N PRO A 188 -2.61 14.02 2.96
CA PRO A 188 -1.46 13.44 3.65
C PRO A 188 -0.35 14.46 3.96
N GLN A 189 -0.03 15.38 3.03
CA GLN A 189 1.00 16.39 3.25
C GLN A 189 0.64 17.34 4.40
N ILE A 190 -0.62 17.79 4.49
CA ILE A 190 -1.10 18.64 5.58
C ILE A 190 -1.00 17.89 6.90
N ASN A 191 -1.40 16.61 6.93
CA ASN A 191 -1.31 15.77 8.11
C ASN A 191 0.15 15.66 8.59
N PHE A 192 1.09 15.40 7.69
CA PHE A 192 2.52 15.30 8.03
C PHE A 192 3.08 16.64 8.54
N CYS A 193 2.77 17.76 7.89
CA CYS A 193 3.19 19.09 8.31
C CYS A 193 2.69 19.44 9.72
N LEU A 194 1.39 19.28 9.98
CA LEU A 194 0.81 19.57 11.29
C LEU A 194 1.33 18.63 12.38
N THR A 195 1.53 17.36 12.06
CA THR A 195 2.09 16.39 13.01
C THR A 195 3.53 16.75 13.36
N ALA A 196 4.35 17.14 12.38
CA ALA A 196 5.73 17.58 12.60
C ALA A 196 5.76 18.86 13.45
N PHE A 197 4.89 19.82 13.15
CA PHE A 197 4.74 21.02 13.94
C PHE A 197 4.44 20.72 15.42
N VAL A 198 3.48 19.82 15.67
CA VAL A 198 3.12 19.41 17.04
C VAL A 198 4.27 18.67 17.72
N ALA A 199 4.93 17.72 17.04
CA ALA A 199 6.05 16.98 17.59
C ALA A 199 7.18 17.92 18.04
N THR A 200 7.58 18.85 17.16
CA THR A 200 8.64 19.82 17.40
C THR A 200 8.24 20.81 18.49
N THR A 201 7.00 21.29 18.51
CA THR A 201 6.49 22.19 19.56
C THR A 201 6.54 21.52 20.92
N VAL A 202 5.99 20.31 21.05
CA VAL A 202 5.95 19.60 22.34
C VAL A 202 7.36 19.27 22.84
N SER A 203 8.23 18.75 21.97
CA SER A 203 9.62 18.45 22.34
C SER A 203 10.38 19.73 22.73
N GLY A 204 10.25 20.79 21.93
CA GLY A 204 10.90 22.07 22.20
C GLY A 204 10.47 22.68 23.53
N LEU A 205 9.16 22.73 23.82
CA LEU A 205 8.63 23.25 25.07
C LEU A 205 9.07 22.42 26.28
N LEU A 206 9.11 21.09 26.18
CA LEU A 206 9.61 20.25 27.27
C LEU A 206 11.11 20.46 27.54
N LEU A 207 11.89 20.71 26.49
CA LEU A 207 13.34 20.96 26.59
C LEU A 207 13.68 22.34 27.14
N THR A 208 12.72 23.28 27.24
CA THR A 208 12.96 24.57 27.99
C THR A 208 13.01 24.36 29.50
N LEU A 209 12.52 23.21 30.00
CA LEU A 209 12.60 22.87 31.42
C LEU A 209 14.02 22.41 31.76
N PRO A 210 14.66 22.98 32.80
CA PRO A 210 16.07 22.67 33.13
C PRO A 210 16.33 21.19 33.46
N ALA A 211 15.29 20.46 33.84
CA ALA A 211 15.37 19.02 34.11
C ALA A 211 15.60 18.16 32.85
N PHE A 212 15.35 18.68 31.63
CA PHE A 212 15.34 17.92 30.37
C PHE A 212 16.31 18.47 29.31
N ALA A 213 17.23 19.38 29.69
CA ALA A 213 18.05 20.16 28.75
C ALA A 213 19.39 19.51 28.35
N GLN A 214 19.66 18.24 28.71
CA GLN A 214 20.99 17.64 28.50
C GLN A 214 21.31 17.30 27.04
N THR A 215 20.32 16.82 26.26
CA THR A 215 20.51 16.39 24.84
C THR A 215 19.39 16.90 23.93
N PRO A 216 19.22 18.24 23.80
CA PRO A 216 18.04 18.80 23.13
C PRO A 216 17.96 18.46 21.64
N THR A 217 19.08 18.48 20.92
CA THR A 217 19.11 18.20 19.46
C THR A 217 18.70 16.79 19.13
N VAL A 218 19.21 15.81 19.88
CA VAL A 218 18.88 14.39 19.68
C VAL A 218 17.42 14.10 20.01
N ALA A 219 16.90 14.67 21.10
CA ALA A 219 15.51 14.48 21.51
C ALA A 219 14.53 15.08 20.49
N MET A 220 14.79 16.29 19.99
CA MET A 220 13.97 16.93 18.96
C MET A 220 13.98 16.13 17.65
N ALA A 221 15.17 15.73 17.15
CA ALA A 221 15.30 14.95 15.94
C ALA A 221 14.57 13.59 16.05
N ALA A 222 14.75 12.89 17.17
CA ALA A 222 14.12 11.61 17.43
C ALA A 222 12.59 11.72 17.54
N SER A 223 12.05 12.84 18.04
CA SER A 223 10.60 13.04 18.17
C SER A 223 9.87 13.14 16.82
N VAL A 224 10.55 13.56 15.75
CA VAL A 224 10.01 13.69 14.39
C VAL A 224 10.23 12.43 13.55
N LEU A 225 11.05 11.50 14.03
CA LEU A 225 11.42 10.27 13.30
C LEU A 225 10.19 9.44 12.84
N LEU A 226 9.09 9.48 13.61
CA LEU A 226 7.83 8.80 13.26
C LEU A 226 7.26 9.23 11.89
N LEU A 227 7.70 10.37 11.34
CA LEU A 227 7.22 10.94 10.08
C LEU A 227 8.13 10.62 8.88
N VAL A 228 9.27 9.97 9.10
CA VAL A 228 10.13 9.54 8.00
C VAL A 228 9.41 8.46 7.18
N PRO A 229 9.15 8.70 5.87
CA PRO A 229 8.43 7.77 5.03
C PRO A 229 9.35 6.63 4.54
N GLY A 230 9.98 5.90 5.48
CA GLY A 230 11.00 4.89 5.18
C GLY A 230 10.49 3.75 4.30
N PHE A 231 9.32 3.20 4.61
CA PHE A 231 8.74 2.10 3.84
C PHE A 231 8.41 2.49 2.38
N PRO A 232 7.75 3.63 2.10
CA PRO A 232 7.56 4.11 0.73
C PRO A 232 8.87 4.35 -0.02
N LEU A 233 9.92 4.85 0.66
CA LEU A 233 11.22 5.07 0.03
C LEU A 233 11.93 3.76 -0.32
N ILE A 234 11.91 2.76 0.58
CA ILE A 234 12.50 1.44 0.32
C ILE A 234 11.79 0.78 -0.86
N ASN A 235 10.46 0.79 -0.89
CA ASN A 235 9.70 0.24 -2.01
C ASN A 235 9.97 0.98 -3.32
N ALA A 236 10.12 2.31 -3.27
CA ALA A 236 10.45 3.10 -4.46
C ALA A 236 11.79 2.69 -5.06
N VAL A 237 12.81 2.53 -4.22
CA VAL A 237 14.14 2.09 -4.64
C VAL A 237 14.09 0.64 -5.14
N ALA A 238 13.43 -0.26 -4.42
CA ALA A 238 13.26 -1.65 -4.83
C ALA A 238 12.57 -1.79 -6.20
N ASP A 239 11.50 -1.01 -6.42
CA ASP A 239 10.79 -0.99 -7.71
C ASP A 239 11.70 -0.51 -8.86
N MET A 240 12.50 0.54 -8.64
CA MET A 240 13.44 1.04 -9.65
C MET A 240 14.51 -0.01 -10.00
N PHE A 241 15.08 -0.68 -9.01
CA PHE A 241 16.07 -1.74 -9.24
C PHE A 241 15.49 -2.98 -9.94
N LYS A 242 14.20 -3.27 -9.72
CA LYS A 242 13.49 -4.38 -10.36
C LYS A 242 12.91 -4.02 -11.74
N GLY A 243 13.21 -2.83 -12.28
CA GLY A 243 12.79 -2.40 -13.61
C GLY A 243 11.46 -1.66 -13.67
N HIS A 244 10.73 -1.52 -12.56
CA HIS A 244 9.47 -0.75 -12.47
C HIS A 244 9.74 0.75 -12.24
N ILE A 245 10.57 1.36 -13.10
CA ILE A 245 11.10 2.73 -12.93
C ILE A 245 9.98 3.75 -12.74
N ASN A 246 8.92 3.71 -13.56
CA ASN A 246 7.83 4.68 -13.50
C ASN A 246 7.10 4.63 -12.16
N THR A 247 6.80 3.44 -11.65
CA THR A 247 6.13 3.25 -10.35
C THR A 247 7.05 3.65 -9.21
N GLY A 248 8.32 3.25 -9.27
CA GLY A 248 9.34 3.61 -8.29
C GLY A 248 9.55 5.11 -8.21
N LEU A 249 9.68 5.80 -9.35
CA LEU A 249 9.83 7.27 -9.40
C LEU A 249 8.61 7.99 -8.82
N ALA A 250 7.40 7.53 -9.15
CA ALA A 250 6.18 8.11 -8.60
C ALA A 250 6.08 7.93 -7.07
N ARG A 251 6.42 6.74 -6.55
CA ARG A 251 6.49 6.48 -5.09
C ARG A 251 7.55 7.34 -4.41
N TRP A 252 8.73 7.49 -5.04
CA TRP A 252 9.80 8.33 -4.53
C TRP A 252 9.38 9.80 -4.46
N ALA A 253 8.74 10.33 -5.51
CA ALA A 253 8.22 11.69 -5.52
C ALA A 253 7.18 11.94 -4.41
N ILE A 254 6.24 11.00 -4.19
CA ILE A 254 5.25 11.09 -3.10
C ILE A 254 5.95 11.12 -1.74
N ALA A 255 6.92 10.23 -1.51
CA ALA A 255 7.68 10.19 -0.26
C ALA A 255 8.49 11.46 -0.03
N SER A 256 9.11 12.02 -1.08
CA SER A 256 9.85 13.29 -1.01
C SER A 256 8.94 14.46 -0.66
N LEU A 257 7.72 14.53 -1.20
CA LEU A 257 6.73 15.55 -0.83
C LEU A 257 6.28 15.43 0.62
N LEU A 258 6.15 14.22 1.16
CA LEU A 258 5.84 14.00 2.58
C LEU A 258 6.99 14.46 3.48
N THR A 259 8.23 14.18 3.08
CA THR A 259 9.43 14.65 3.81
C THR A 259 9.52 16.18 3.78
N LEU A 260 9.28 16.80 2.63
CA LEU A 260 9.24 18.27 2.52
C LEU A 260 8.17 18.88 3.41
N ALA A 261 6.96 18.31 3.46
CA ALA A 261 5.90 18.74 4.35
C ALA A 261 6.30 18.63 5.84
N THR A 262 7.02 17.55 6.20
CA THR A 262 7.57 17.37 7.54
C THR A 262 8.60 18.49 7.87
N CYS A 263 9.53 18.78 6.97
CA CYS A 263 10.52 19.85 7.14
C CYS A 263 9.84 21.21 7.33
N ILE A 264 8.81 21.52 6.55
CA ILE A 264 8.04 22.77 6.70
C ILE A 264 7.44 22.85 8.11
N GLY A 265 6.81 21.77 8.61
CA GLY A 265 6.23 21.73 9.95
C GLY A 265 7.27 21.95 11.05
N VAL A 266 8.44 21.31 10.93
CA VAL A 266 9.56 21.51 11.86
C VAL A 266 10.03 22.97 11.86
N VAL A 267 10.33 23.53 10.69
CA VAL A 267 10.83 24.91 10.55
C VAL A 267 9.81 25.91 11.09
N MET A 268 8.51 25.72 10.81
CA MET A 268 7.45 26.57 11.37
C MET A 268 7.44 26.55 12.90
N ALA A 269 7.57 25.38 13.52
CA ALA A 269 7.60 25.27 14.98
C ALA A 269 8.85 25.94 15.56
N MET A 270 10.02 25.69 14.96
CA MET A 270 11.27 26.28 15.42
C MET A 270 11.27 27.81 15.32
N THR A 271 10.77 28.36 14.21
CA THR A 271 10.70 29.83 14.01
C THR A 271 9.70 30.48 14.95
N LEU A 272 8.53 29.87 15.15
CA LEU A 272 7.48 30.42 16.00
C LEU A 272 7.87 30.48 17.48
N TRP A 273 8.57 29.45 17.96
CA TRP A 273 8.94 29.32 19.36
C TRP A 273 10.40 29.75 19.64
N GLY A 274 11.14 30.21 18.62
CA GLY A 274 12.52 30.60 18.75
C GLY A 274 13.46 29.48 19.22
N LEU A 275 13.11 28.22 18.89
CA LEU A 275 13.87 27.05 19.33
C LEU A 275 15.18 26.95 18.53
N ARG A 276 16.32 27.11 19.22
CA ARG A 276 17.68 27.00 18.62
C ARG A 276 18.22 25.57 18.75
N GLY A 277 17.46 24.57 18.38
CA GLY A 277 17.81 23.15 18.58
C GLY A 277 18.85 22.56 17.61
N TRP A 278 19.25 23.30 16.56
CA TRP A 278 20.14 22.80 15.49
C TRP A 278 21.45 23.60 15.36
N VAL A 279 21.73 24.52 16.26
CA VAL A 279 23.00 25.33 16.29
C VAL A 279 23.80 24.98 17.53
#